data_946f118a43b61f601d785cc63bebec22
#
_entry.id   946f118a43b61f601d785cc63bebec22
#
_cell.length_a   1.000
_cell.length_b   1.000
_cell.length_c   1.000
_cell.angle_alpha   90.00
_cell.angle_beta   90.00
_cell.angle_gamma   90.00
#
_symmetry.space_group_name_H-M   'P 1'
#
loop_
_entity.id
_entity.type
_entity.pdbx_description
1 polymer ?
#
loop_
_entity_poly.entity_id
_entity_poly.type
_entity_poly.pdbx_seq_one_letter_code
_entity_poly.pdbx_strand_id
1 'polypeptide(L)'
;MENKVITLRSVFGKMKEYHFQPGKQPNGARFDWVKPVRYDSMGNAELIMTEAERNNPDSQYYIAEDEDIIVTDGTTFDLSDPLQYNKWMSIKDSDLIVPTRDARDKNGNLYIDGDKMRYGIAELYVDVPGEESERSVSKKQKITKAWTFIGQDTKNGRLTKCKLLGKYMENAPDSDVEDYLYQVAEKNPDMVLELYTSGDIALKLLLIDAKKNGVILKKDGMYNYADNILGATDDAVLLFFKTPSNKRVLDQIKLETYPEYASVSAIEEKIETVEATPATVAKKVATTSKK
;
A
#
# COMPACT_ATOMS: atom_id res chain seq x y z
N MET A 1 14.32 1.02 25.18
CA MET A 1 14.56 2.43 25.59
C MET A 1 13.48 3.23 24.92
N GLU A 2 12.59 3.86 25.70
CA GLU A 2 11.60 4.77 25.13
C GLU A 2 12.32 5.95 24.46
N ASN A 3 11.93 6.26 23.24
CA ASN A 3 12.44 7.43 22.54
C ASN A 3 12.06 8.67 23.35
N LYS A 4 13.06 9.34 23.92
CA LYS A 4 12.83 10.56 24.69
C LYS A 4 12.45 11.75 23.81
N VAL A 5 12.64 11.66 22.51
CA VAL A 5 12.33 12.72 21.54
C VAL A 5 11.27 12.22 20.55
N ILE A 6 10.20 12.99 20.44
CA ILE A 6 9.13 12.77 19.44
C ILE A 6 9.34 13.77 18.31
N THR A 7 9.34 13.31 17.08
CA THR A 7 9.40 14.15 15.88
C THR A 7 8.08 14.04 15.14
N LEU A 8 7.48 15.16 14.76
CA LEU A 8 6.30 15.22 13.91
C LEU A 8 6.69 15.52 12.47
N ARG A 9 6.08 14.78 11.54
CA ARG A 9 6.21 15.02 10.11
C ARG A 9 4.87 15.37 9.48
N SER A 10 4.91 16.29 8.54
CA SER A 10 3.73 16.66 7.75
C SER A 10 3.64 15.82 6.47
N VAL A 11 2.42 15.41 6.12
CA VAL A 11 2.13 14.77 4.83
C VAL A 11 2.36 15.73 3.66
N PHE A 12 2.12 17.02 3.89
CA PHE A 12 2.19 18.07 2.86
C PHE A 12 3.55 18.77 2.77
N GLY A 13 4.50 18.43 3.65
CA GLY A 13 5.84 19.02 3.66
C GLY A 13 5.91 20.37 4.38
N LYS A 14 7.07 21.04 4.27
CA LYS A 14 7.55 22.13 5.14
C LYS A 14 6.77 23.46 5.10
N MET A 15 5.84 23.63 4.18
CA MET A 15 5.19 24.93 3.93
C MET A 15 3.97 25.20 4.79
N LYS A 16 3.50 24.24 5.59
CA LYS A 16 2.28 24.37 6.37
C LYS A 16 2.61 24.42 7.86
N GLU A 17 2.07 25.44 8.54
CA GLU A 17 2.09 25.56 9.99
C GLU A 17 0.74 25.16 10.56
N TYR A 18 0.76 24.39 11.63
CA TYR A 18 -0.42 23.96 12.37
C TYR A 18 -0.41 24.63 13.72
N HIS A 19 -1.45 25.42 14.00
CA HIS A 19 -1.62 26.15 15.24
C HIS A 19 -2.62 25.43 16.12
N PHE A 20 -2.15 24.90 17.24
CA PHE A 20 -2.98 24.31 18.28
C PHE A 20 -3.21 25.36 19.35
N GLN A 21 -4.46 25.75 19.55
CA GLN A 21 -4.88 26.77 20.52
C GLN A 21 -5.78 26.11 21.57
N PRO A 22 -5.75 26.57 22.84
CA PRO A 22 -6.68 26.12 23.86
C PRO A 22 -8.14 26.27 23.39
N GLY A 23 -8.92 25.20 23.56
CA GLY A 23 -10.32 25.15 23.14
C GLY A 23 -10.56 25.13 21.64
N LYS A 24 -9.50 25.11 20.79
CA LYS A 24 -9.65 25.15 19.33
C LYS A 24 -8.50 24.43 18.62
N GLN A 25 -8.84 23.46 17.81
CA GLN A 25 -7.88 22.80 16.93
C GLN A 25 -7.70 23.56 15.61
N PRO A 26 -6.61 23.33 14.84
CA PRO A 26 -6.41 23.92 13.51
C PRO A 26 -7.53 23.61 12.51
N ASN A 27 -8.25 22.51 12.69
CA ASN A 27 -9.43 22.12 11.91
C ASN A 27 -10.75 22.74 12.41
N GLY A 28 -10.69 23.58 13.47
CA GLY A 28 -11.85 24.23 14.09
C GLY A 28 -12.57 23.40 15.17
N ALA A 29 -12.16 22.15 15.41
CA ALA A 29 -12.69 21.33 16.51
C ALA A 29 -12.24 21.89 17.87
N ARG A 30 -13.01 21.58 18.93
CA ARG A 30 -12.62 21.94 20.29
C ARG A 30 -11.52 21.03 20.83
N PHE A 31 -10.66 21.62 21.61
CA PHE A 31 -9.55 20.92 22.23
C PHE A 31 -9.14 21.65 23.53
N ASP A 32 -8.83 20.88 24.53
CA ASP A 32 -8.43 21.40 25.82
C ASP A 32 -6.99 21.01 26.15
N TRP A 33 -6.27 21.86 26.88
CA TRP A 33 -4.96 21.51 27.39
C TRP A 33 -5.09 20.31 28.35
N VAL A 34 -4.42 19.23 28.02
CA VAL A 34 -4.44 17.99 28.80
C VAL A 34 -3.45 18.12 29.95
N LYS A 35 -3.80 17.65 31.15
CA LYS A 35 -2.86 17.52 32.26
C LYS A 35 -1.80 16.50 31.90
N PRO A 36 -0.50 16.81 32.04
CA PRO A 36 0.55 15.85 31.76
C PRO A 36 0.45 14.63 32.69
N VAL A 37 0.51 13.46 32.10
CA VAL A 37 0.36 12.17 32.77
C VAL A 37 1.57 11.31 32.43
N ARG A 38 2.16 10.66 33.44
CA ARG A 38 3.13 9.59 33.25
C ARG A 38 2.44 8.26 33.42
N TYR A 39 2.85 7.27 32.67
CA TYR A 39 2.41 5.90 32.86
C TYR A 39 3.50 5.10 33.54
N ASP A 40 3.13 4.36 34.60
CA ASP A 40 4.05 3.44 35.28
C ASP A 40 4.29 2.18 34.41
N SER A 41 5.15 1.26 34.91
CA SER A 41 5.47 0.00 34.23
C SER A 41 4.27 -0.95 34.12
N MET A 42 3.19 -0.71 34.85
CA MET A 42 1.94 -1.47 34.79
C MET A 42 0.87 -0.79 33.91
N GLY A 43 1.17 0.38 33.33
CA GLY A 43 0.24 1.13 32.50
C GLY A 43 -0.75 2.02 33.28
N ASN A 44 -0.56 2.20 34.60
CA ASN A 44 -1.40 3.09 35.39
C ASN A 44 -0.98 4.54 35.17
N ALA A 45 -1.95 5.42 35.04
CA ALA A 45 -1.73 6.84 34.84
C ALA A 45 -1.41 7.52 36.18
N GLU A 46 -0.25 8.19 36.25
CA GLU A 46 0.15 9.05 37.34
C GLU A 46 0.13 10.50 36.88
N LEU A 47 -0.60 11.36 37.58
CA LEU A 47 -0.62 12.78 37.29
C LEU A 47 0.66 13.43 37.82
N ILE A 48 1.48 13.95 36.90
CA ILE A 48 2.76 14.58 37.25
C ILE A 48 2.67 16.11 37.52
N MET A 49 1.48 16.68 37.37
CA MET A 49 1.20 18.07 37.60
C MET A 49 -0.19 18.25 38.20
N THR A 50 -0.29 18.99 39.29
CA THR A 50 -1.57 19.34 39.89
C THR A 50 -2.24 20.50 39.11
N GLU A 51 -3.55 20.70 39.34
CA GLU A 51 -4.28 21.81 38.72
C GLU A 51 -3.74 23.18 39.13
N ALA A 52 -3.29 23.30 40.39
CA ALA A 52 -2.64 24.53 40.90
C ALA A 52 -1.31 24.81 40.19
N GLU A 53 -0.50 23.78 39.93
CA GLU A 53 0.76 23.92 39.18
C GLU A 53 0.53 24.26 37.72
N ARG A 54 -0.52 23.74 37.11
CA ARG A 54 -0.90 24.04 35.73
C ARG A 54 -1.19 25.53 35.52
N ASN A 55 -1.81 26.16 36.49
CA ASN A 55 -2.20 27.55 36.41
C ASN A 55 -1.15 28.51 37.01
N ASN A 56 -0.02 27.99 37.48
CA ASN A 56 1.06 28.78 38.04
C ASN A 56 2.09 29.12 36.95
N PRO A 57 2.29 30.40 36.59
CA PRO A 57 3.29 30.82 35.59
C PRO A 57 4.73 30.39 35.92
N ASP A 58 5.04 30.16 37.18
CA ASP A 58 6.37 29.73 37.64
C ASP A 58 6.56 28.18 37.52
N SER A 59 5.51 27.46 37.15
CA SER A 59 5.61 26.00 36.95
C SER A 59 6.39 25.69 35.69
N GLN A 60 7.30 24.69 35.79
CA GLN A 60 8.06 24.18 34.65
C GLN A 60 7.18 23.52 33.56
N TYR A 61 5.90 23.27 33.84
CA TYR A 61 4.92 22.67 32.89
C TYR A 61 3.95 23.74 32.37
N TYR A 62 4.07 24.98 32.75
CA TYR A 62 3.09 26.02 32.42
C TYR A 62 3.11 26.36 30.95
N ILE A 63 1.95 26.31 30.31
CA ILE A 63 1.68 26.85 28.99
C ILE A 63 0.65 27.96 29.18
N ALA A 64 0.94 29.15 28.67
CA ALA A 64 0.02 30.27 28.78
C ALA A 64 -1.29 29.99 28.04
N GLU A 65 -2.42 30.47 28.53
CA GLU A 65 -3.75 30.22 27.97
C GLU A 65 -3.90 30.75 26.54
N ASP A 66 -3.13 31.77 26.19
CA ASP A 66 -3.07 32.41 24.87
C ASP A 66 -1.91 31.92 24.00
N GLU A 67 -1.09 30.97 24.51
CA GLU A 67 0.06 30.45 23.77
C GLU A 67 -0.38 29.38 22.77
N ASP A 68 -0.05 29.61 21.49
CA ASP A 68 -0.21 28.63 20.44
C ASP A 68 0.93 27.62 20.48
N ILE A 69 0.59 26.31 20.39
CA ILE A 69 1.58 25.29 20.08
C ILE A 69 1.67 25.20 18.56
N ILE A 70 2.76 25.73 18.00
CA ILE A 70 2.98 25.73 16.56
C ILE A 70 3.78 24.49 16.17
N VAL A 71 3.26 23.73 15.22
CA VAL A 71 3.87 22.52 14.68
C VAL A 71 4.07 22.67 13.17
N THR A 72 5.28 22.38 12.73
CA THR A 72 5.67 22.31 11.32
C THR A 72 6.26 20.95 11.03
N ASP A 73 6.55 20.68 9.76
CA ASP A 73 7.31 19.47 9.39
C ASP A 73 8.67 19.43 10.07
N GLY A 74 8.96 18.39 10.83
CA GLY A 74 10.20 18.21 11.58
C GLY A 74 10.20 18.84 12.98
N THR A 75 9.06 19.34 13.47
CA THR A 75 8.96 19.80 14.89
C THR A 75 9.25 18.65 15.84
N THR A 76 10.11 18.88 16.81
CA THR A 76 10.51 17.89 17.82
C THR A 76 10.07 18.29 19.21
N PHE A 77 9.70 17.29 20.02
CA PHE A 77 9.38 17.42 21.43
C PHE A 77 10.32 16.53 22.24
N ASP A 78 11.16 17.13 23.09
CA ASP A 78 11.98 16.40 24.05
C ASP A 78 11.13 16.07 25.29
N LEU A 79 10.81 14.80 25.47
CA LEU A 79 9.99 14.34 26.60
C LEU A 79 10.73 14.41 27.95
N SER A 80 12.03 14.73 27.95
CA SER A 80 12.79 14.99 29.16
C SER A 80 12.58 16.41 29.68
N ASP A 81 12.18 17.34 28.78
CA ASP A 81 11.84 18.72 29.12
C ASP A 81 10.36 18.79 29.57
N PRO A 82 10.06 19.20 30.81
CA PRO A 82 8.70 19.26 31.31
C PRO A 82 7.74 20.09 30.47
N LEU A 83 8.17 21.23 29.92
CA LEU A 83 7.34 22.07 29.08
C LEU A 83 7.03 21.43 27.74
N GLN A 84 8.04 20.87 27.08
CA GLN A 84 7.84 20.16 25.80
C GLN A 84 7.03 18.90 25.98
N TYR A 85 7.21 18.18 27.09
CA TYR A 85 6.38 17.06 27.47
C TYR A 85 4.90 17.46 27.60
N ASN A 86 4.62 18.59 28.32
CA ASN A 86 3.26 19.09 28.46
C ASN A 86 2.67 19.52 27.09
N LYS A 87 3.42 20.23 26.26
CA LYS A 87 3.01 20.62 24.92
C LYS A 87 2.65 19.38 24.08
N TRP A 88 3.48 18.34 24.10
CA TRP A 88 3.19 17.10 23.40
C TRP A 88 1.94 16.41 23.93
N MET A 89 1.82 16.25 25.25
CA MET A 89 0.65 15.61 25.88
C MET A 89 -0.65 16.35 25.58
N SER A 90 -0.58 17.66 25.35
CA SER A 90 -1.73 18.50 25.03
C SER A 90 -2.23 18.32 23.59
N ILE A 91 -1.37 17.91 22.64
CA ILE A 91 -1.73 17.79 21.23
C ILE A 91 -1.76 16.36 20.67
N LYS A 92 -1.13 15.39 21.36
CA LYS A 92 -0.91 14.02 20.83
C LYS A 92 -2.20 13.30 20.43
N ASP A 93 -3.31 13.59 21.10
CA ASP A 93 -4.61 12.94 20.86
C ASP A 93 -5.48 13.74 19.88
N SER A 94 -4.89 14.72 19.19
CA SER A 94 -5.59 15.49 18.16
C SER A 94 -5.86 14.62 16.93
N ASP A 95 -7.03 14.79 16.33
CA ASP A 95 -7.41 14.11 15.08
C ASP A 95 -6.47 14.42 13.90
N LEU A 96 -5.68 15.51 14.00
CA LEU A 96 -4.67 15.87 13.00
C LEU A 96 -3.40 15.03 13.07
N ILE A 97 -3.16 14.33 14.19
CA ILE A 97 -1.93 13.59 14.44
C ILE A 97 -2.23 12.10 14.49
N VAL A 98 -1.53 11.30 13.68
CA VAL A 98 -1.58 9.84 13.75
C VAL A 98 -0.29 9.29 14.35
N PRO A 99 -0.36 8.14 15.07
CA PRO A 99 0.79 7.60 15.79
C PRO A 99 1.93 7.13 14.89
N THR A 100 1.63 6.75 13.64
CA THR A 100 2.63 6.36 12.64
C THR A 100 2.13 6.70 11.24
N ARG A 101 3.03 6.74 10.25
CA ARG A 101 2.65 6.92 8.85
C ARG A 101 1.73 5.81 8.34
N ASP A 102 1.86 4.59 8.87
CA ASP A 102 1.06 3.42 8.48
C ASP A 102 -0.20 3.23 9.33
N ALA A 103 -0.57 4.24 10.12
CA ALA A 103 -1.79 4.20 10.93
C ALA A 103 -3.03 3.97 10.06
N ARG A 104 -3.96 3.16 10.58
CA ARG A 104 -5.19 2.78 9.89
C ARG A 104 -6.41 3.18 10.69
N ASP A 105 -7.49 3.50 9.95
CA ASP A 105 -8.79 3.75 10.52
C ASP A 105 -9.45 2.44 11.02
N LYS A 106 -10.65 2.57 11.60
CA LYS A 106 -11.43 1.42 12.09
C LYS A 106 -11.82 0.41 11.00
N ASN A 107 -11.78 0.83 9.74
CA ASN A 107 -12.11 0.01 8.56
C ASN A 107 -10.86 -0.62 7.94
N GLY A 108 -9.67 -0.38 8.51
CA GLY A 108 -8.39 -0.88 8.03
C GLY A 108 -7.77 -0.06 6.89
N ASN A 109 -8.33 1.10 6.54
CA ASN A 109 -7.77 1.98 5.53
C ASN A 109 -6.64 2.82 6.11
N LEU A 110 -5.58 3.03 5.35
CA LEU A 110 -4.49 3.94 5.73
C LEU A 110 -5.01 5.38 5.81
N TYR A 111 -4.63 6.11 6.86
CA TYR A 111 -4.84 7.57 6.92
C TYR A 111 -4.00 8.30 5.88
N ILE A 112 -2.79 7.82 5.62
CA ILE A 112 -1.84 8.39 4.67
C ILE A 112 -1.52 7.34 3.61
N ASP A 113 -1.81 7.62 2.33
CA ASP A 113 -1.51 6.75 1.20
C ASP A 113 -0.51 7.45 0.27
N GLY A 114 0.73 7.04 0.34
CA GLY A 114 1.84 7.73 -0.31
C GLY A 114 2.08 9.12 0.31
N ASP A 115 2.00 10.16 -0.50
CA ASP A 115 2.13 11.56 -0.08
C ASP A 115 0.75 12.26 0.02
N LYS A 116 -0.33 11.48 0.10
CA LYS A 116 -1.70 11.99 0.14
C LYS A 116 -2.43 11.47 1.37
N MET A 117 -3.13 12.36 2.03
CA MET A 117 -4.13 11.97 2.99
C MET A 117 -5.32 11.33 2.25
N ARG A 118 -5.63 10.09 2.58
CA ARG A 118 -6.67 9.34 1.90
C ARG A 118 -8.01 9.42 2.63
N TYR A 119 -7.98 9.29 3.96
CA TYR A 119 -9.16 9.27 4.80
C TYR A 119 -8.91 10.05 6.09
N GLY A 120 -9.91 10.79 6.52
CA GLY A 120 -9.85 11.55 7.75
C GLY A 120 -9.16 12.91 7.59
N ILE A 121 -8.83 13.51 8.72
CA ILE A 121 -8.26 14.87 8.84
C ILE A 121 -6.80 14.86 9.29
N ALA A 122 -6.21 13.68 9.46
CA ALA A 122 -4.83 13.53 9.90
C ALA A 122 -3.86 14.07 8.84
N GLU A 123 -3.12 15.09 9.18
CA GLU A 123 -2.15 15.76 8.31
C GLU A 123 -0.71 15.65 8.83
N LEU A 124 -0.56 15.16 10.07
CA LEU A 124 0.70 14.95 10.75
C LEU A 124 0.83 13.51 11.23
N TYR A 125 2.04 12.99 11.26
CA TYR A 125 2.34 11.68 11.85
C TYR A 125 3.58 11.75 12.72
N VAL A 126 3.66 10.83 13.69
CA VAL A 126 4.85 10.66 14.52
C VAL A 126 5.90 9.90 13.70
N ASP A 127 7.08 10.53 13.55
CA ASP A 127 8.22 9.93 12.87
C ASP A 127 8.95 9.00 13.85
N VAL A 128 8.97 7.72 13.51
CA VAL A 128 9.73 6.72 14.27
C VAL A 128 11.14 6.62 13.66
N PRO A 129 12.20 6.91 14.42
CA PRO A 129 13.56 6.85 13.91
C PRO A 129 13.87 5.50 13.26
N GLY A 130 14.31 5.54 12.01
CA GLY A 130 14.63 4.34 11.23
C GLY A 130 13.50 3.80 10.36
N GLU A 131 12.24 4.06 10.65
CA GLU A 131 11.08 3.53 9.91
C GLU A 131 11.09 3.95 8.43
N GLU A 132 11.42 5.21 8.13
CA GLU A 132 11.53 5.70 6.74
C GLU A 132 12.67 5.03 5.99
N SER A 133 13.79 4.84 6.66
CA SER A 133 14.95 4.11 6.10
C SER A 133 14.61 2.64 5.85
N GLU A 134 13.94 1.96 6.77
CA GLU A 134 13.48 0.58 6.61
C GLU A 134 12.48 0.45 5.46
N ARG A 135 11.54 1.39 5.34
CA ARG A 135 10.58 1.46 4.23
C ARG A 135 11.31 1.66 2.89
N SER A 136 12.27 2.57 2.84
CA SER A 136 13.10 2.81 1.65
C SER A 136 13.88 1.55 1.26
N VAL A 137 14.51 0.89 2.22
CA VAL A 137 15.23 -0.37 2.00
C VAL A 137 14.29 -1.47 1.52
N SER A 138 13.14 -1.64 2.17
CA SER A 138 12.11 -2.61 1.77
C SER A 138 11.62 -2.36 0.34
N LYS A 139 11.34 -1.10 -0.03
CA LYS A 139 10.96 -0.73 -1.40
C LYS A 139 12.04 -1.09 -2.40
N LYS A 140 13.31 -0.76 -2.10
CA LYS A 140 14.45 -1.10 -2.96
C LYS A 140 14.62 -2.61 -3.13
N GLN A 141 14.43 -3.37 -2.06
CA GLN A 141 14.46 -4.84 -2.12
C GLN A 141 13.35 -5.41 -3.02
N LYS A 142 12.13 -4.85 -2.94
CA LYS A 142 11.03 -5.23 -3.81
C LYS A 142 11.32 -4.90 -5.28
N ILE A 143 11.88 -3.71 -5.56
CA ILE A 143 12.31 -3.32 -6.92
C ILE A 143 13.36 -4.29 -7.45
N THR A 144 14.40 -4.57 -6.68
CA THR A 144 15.46 -5.51 -7.06
C THR A 144 14.90 -6.91 -7.36
N LYS A 145 13.96 -7.37 -6.52
CA LYS A 145 13.29 -8.66 -6.73
C LYS A 145 12.47 -8.67 -8.01
N ALA A 146 11.71 -7.60 -8.28
CA ALA A 146 10.94 -7.45 -9.52
C ALA A 146 11.85 -7.43 -10.74
N TRP A 147 12.96 -6.70 -10.70
CA TRP A 147 13.97 -6.68 -11.78
C TRP A 147 14.58 -8.06 -12.04
N THR A 148 14.86 -8.82 -10.97
CA THR A 148 15.34 -10.19 -11.12
C THR A 148 14.34 -11.07 -11.88
N PHE A 149 13.06 -10.98 -11.57
CA PHE A 149 12.02 -11.72 -12.29
C PHE A 149 11.92 -11.28 -13.76
N ILE A 150 11.94 -9.98 -14.04
CA ILE A 150 11.89 -9.43 -15.40
C ILE A 150 13.09 -9.94 -16.23
N GLY A 151 14.32 -9.85 -15.69
CA GLY A 151 15.53 -10.26 -16.40
C GLY A 151 15.63 -11.78 -16.63
N GLN A 152 14.99 -12.59 -15.79
CA GLN A 152 14.95 -14.05 -15.93
C GLN A 152 13.80 -14.55 -16.81
N ASP A 153 12.83 -13.69 -17.14
CA ASP A 153 11.68 -14.07 -17.94
C ASP A 153 12.03 -14.15 -19.43
N THR A 154 11.26 -14.93 -20.19
CA THR A 154 11.37 -15.01 -21.63
C THR A 154 10.74 -13.78 -22.29
N LYS A 155 11.11 -13.49 -23.56
CA LYS A 155 10.47 -12.43 -24.34
C LYS A 155 8.93 -12.58 -24.36
N ASN A 156 8.43 -13.80 -24.60
CA ASN A 156 6.99 -14.06 -24.63
C ASN A 156 6.35 -13.87 -23.23
N GLY A 157 7.05 -14.24 -22.17
CA GLY A 157 6.62 -13.99 -20.80
C GLY A 157 6.50 -12.49 -20.51
N ARG A 158 7.51 -11.69 -20.86
CA ARG A 158 7.48 -10.24 -20.72
C ARG A 158 6.35 -9.60 -21.51
N LEU A 159 6.14 -10.00 -22.77
CA LEU A 159 5.02 -9.53 -23.59
C LEU A 159 3.67 -9.83 -22.96
N THR A 160 3.51 -11.01 -22.37
CA THR A 160 2.31 -11.40 -21.64
C THR A 160 2.06 -10.48 -20.45
N LYS A 161 3.10 -10.16 -19.65
CA LYS A 161 2.98 -9.24 -18.51
C LYS A 161 2.65 -7.82 -18.96
N CYS A 162 3.27 -7.32 -20.05
CA CYS A 162 2.90 -6.04 -20.64
C CYS A 162 1.42 -6.00 -21.05
N LYS A 163 0.92 -7.07 -21.65
CA LYS A 163 -0.48 -7.21 -22.03
C LYS A 163 -1.42 -7.19 -20.81
N LEU A 164 -1.04 -7.87 -19.73
CA LEU A 164 -1.77 -7.83 -18.46
C LEU A 164 -1.79 -6.42 -17.82
N LEU A 165 -0.78 -5.60 -18.10
CA LEU A 165 -0.72 -4.18 -17.73
C LEU A 165 -1.46 -3.26 -18.71
N GLY A 166 -2.15 -3.82 -19.71
CA GLY A 166 -2.90 -3.09 -20.73
C GLY A 166 -2.04 -2.50 -21.86
N LYS A 167 -0.75 -2.85 -21.93
CA LYS A 167 0.16 -2.35 -22.97
C LYS A 167 0.52 -3.46 -23.95
N TYR A 168 0.08 -3.29 -25.19
CA TYR A 168 0.34 -4.24 -26.29
C TYR A 168 1.66 -3.86 -26.99
N MET A 169 2.67 -4.70 -26.88
CA MET A 169 4.04 -4.45 -27.42
C MET A 169 4.54 -5.59 -28.31
N GLU A 170 3.64 -6.27 -29.01
CA GLU A 170 3.93 -7.48 -29.78
C GLU A 170 5.02 -7.28 -30.87
N ASN A 171 5.09 -6.06 -31.44
CA ASN A 171 6.07 -5.70 -32.46
C ASN A 171 7.27 -4.90 -31.92
N ALA A 172 7.36 -4.67 -30.61
CA ALA A 172 8.46 -3.93 -30.03
C ALA A 172 9.73 -4.78 -29.87
N PRO A 173 10.92 -4.17 -29.96
CA PRO A 173 12.16 -4.83 -29.54
C PRO A 173 12.06 -5.33 -28.10
N ASP A 174 12.75 -6.42 -27.80
CA ASP A 174 12.73 -7.00 -26.45
C ASP A 174 13.26 -6.05 -25.37
N SER A 175 14.25 -5.22 -25.72
CA SER A 175 14.79 -4.16 -24.87
C SER A 175 13.74 -3.15 -24.41
N ASP A 176 12.83 -2.76 -25.32
CA ASP A 176 11.79 -1.76 -25.01
C ASP A 176 10.70 -2.37 -24.11
N VAL A 177 10.41 -3.66 -24.30
CA VAL A 177 9.49 -4.43 -23.45
C VAL A 177 10.05 -4.55 -22.03
N GLU A 178 11.33 -4.88 -21.95
CA GLU A 178 12.05 -5.01 -20.68
C GLU A 178 12.15 -3.66 -19.95
N ASP A 179 12.56 -2.59 -20.65
CA ASP A 179 12.65 -1.24 -20.09
C ASP A 179 11.29 -0.75 -19.55
N TYR A 180 10.22 -0.98 -20.29
CA TYR A 180 8.87 -0.65 -19.82
C TYR A 180 8.53 -1.35 -18.50
N LEU A 181 8.82 -2.64 -18.36
CA LEU A 181 8.56 -3.39 -17.13
C LEU A 181 9.43 -2.89 -15.97
N TYR A 182 10.69 -2.52 -16.22
CA TYR A 182 11.55 -1.91 -15.21
C TYR A 182 10.99 -0.57 -14.73
N GLN A 183 10.54 0.29 -15.62
CA GLN A 183 9.90 1.58 -15.26
C GLN A 183 8.62 1.37 -14.43
N VAL A 184 7.81 0.36 -14.75
CA VAL A 184 6.63 0.01 -13.94
C VAL A 184 7.05 -0.50 -12.56
N ALA A 185 8.10 -1.32 -12.48
CA ALA A 185 8.61 -1.85 -11.22
C ALA A 185 9.17 -0.76 -10.30
N GLU A 186 9.79 0.28 -10.84
CA GLU A 186 10.27 1.43 -10.05
C GLU A 186 9.12 2.21 -9.42
N LYS A 187 8.03 2.41 -10.18
CA LYS A 187 6.85 3.14 -9.71
C LYS A 187 6.01 2.31 -8.74
N ASN A 188 5.75 1.06 -9.09
CA ASN A 188 4.92 0.15 -8.31
C ASN A 188 5.48 -1.29 -8.32
N PRO A 189 6.47 -1.58 -7.47
CA PRO A 189 7.10 -2.90 -7.44
C PRO A 189 6.13 -4.01 -7.02
N ASP A 190 5.16 -3.73 -6.14
CA ASP A 190 4.20 -4.73 -5.67
C ASP A 190 3.31 -5.22 -6.81
N MET A 191 2.87 -4.35 -7.70
CA MET A 191 2.08 -4.70 -8.89
C MET A 191 2.86 -5.65 -9.81
N VAL A 192 4.13 -5.36 -10.07
CA VAL A 192 4.97 -6.23 -10.90
C VAL A 192 5.23 -7.57 -10.21
N LEU A 193 5.54 -7.56 -8.91
CA LEU A 193 5.72 -8.80 -8.15
C LEU A 193 4.47 -9.68 -8.19
N GLU A 194 3.28 -9.09 -8.08
CA GLU A 194 2.02 -9.83 -8.21
C GLU A 194 1.89 -10.50 -9.58
N LEU A 195 2.26 -9.82 -10.67
CA LEU A 195 2.25 -10.41 -12.01
C LEU A 195 3.17 -11.63 -12.17
N TYR A 196 4.23 -11.72 -11.36
CA TYR A 196 5.17 -12.85 -11.39
C TYR A 196 4.87 -13.94 -10.36
N THR A 197 4.07 -13.64 -9.34
CA THR A 197 3.77 -14.58 -8.24
C THR A 197 2.33 -15.09 -8.24
N SER A 198 1.44 -14.44 -8.97
CA SER A 198 0.03 -14.83 -9.05
C SER A 198 -0.14 -16.10 -9.87
N GLY A 199 -0.84 -17.09 -9.32
CA GLY A 199 -1.23 -18.31 -10.05
C GLY A 199 -2.35 -18.09 -11.08
N ASP A 200 -2.87 -16.88 -11.21
CA ASP A 200 -4.05 -16.57 -12.05
C ASP A 200 -3.70 -15.95 -13.41
N ILE A 201 -2.43 -15.85 -13.73
CA ILE A 201 -1.94 -15.18 -14.95
C ILE A 201 -2.62 -15.71 -16.20
N ALA A 202 -2.73 -17.04 -16.32
CA ALA A 202 -3.33 -17.71 -17.46
C ALA A 202 -4.83 -17.36 -17.60
N LEU A 203 -5.56 -17.33 -16.50
CA LEU A 203 -6.99 -16.97 -16.51
C LEU A 203 -7.19 -15.47 -16.81
N LYS A 204 -6.33 -14.61 -16.28
CA LYS A 204 -6.34 -13.17 -16.57
C LYS A 204 -6.05 -12.92 -18.06
N LEU A 205 -5.06 -13.63 -18.63
CA LEU A 205 -4.73 -13.54 -20.04
C LEU A 205 -5.88 -14.03 -20.93
N LEU A 206 -6.46 -15.19 -20.60
CA LEU A 206 -7.64 -15.70 -21.31
C LEU A 206 -8.79 -14.68 -21.30
N LEU A 207 -9.06 -14.06 -20.17
CA LEU A 207 -10.12 -13.04 -20.06
C LEU A 207 -9.86 -11.84 -20.97
N ILE A 208 -8.62 -11.34 -21.02
CA ILE A 208 -8.23 -10.22 -21.87
C ILE A 208 -8.40 -10.62 -23.35
N ASP A 209 -7.93 -11.80 -23.74
CA ASP A 209 -8.01 -12.27 -25.11
C ASP A 209 -9.44 -12.58 -25.55
N ALA A 210 -10.24 -13.19 -24.68
CA ALA A 210 -11.65 -13.45 -24.94
C ALA A 210 -12.45 -12.15 -25.13
N LYS A 211 -12.14 -11.10 -24.37
CA LYS A 211 -12.73 -9.75 -24.57
C LYS A 211 -12.28 -9.15 -25.90
N LYS A 212 -10.99 -9.22 -26.22
CA LYS A 212 -10.41 -8.67 -27.47
C LYS A 212 -10.98 -9.36 -28.69
N ASN A 213 -11.17 -10.66 -28.63
CA ASN A 213 -11.70 -11.48 -29.72
C ASN A 213 -13.24 -11.47 -29.79
N GLY A 214 -13.92 -10.76 -28.88
CA GLY A 214 -15.37 -10.66 -28.85
C GLY A 214 -16.08 -11.94 -28.40
N VAL A 215 -15.36 -12.90 -27.81
CA VAL A 215 -15.93 -14.13 -27.21
C VAL A 215 -16.72 -13.80 -25.95
N ILE A 216 -16.18 -12.91 -25.12
CA ILE A 216 -16.85 -12.38 -23.94
C ILE A 216 -17.29 -10.94 -24.23
N LEU A 217 -18.59 -10.68 -24.10
CA LEU A 217 -19.18 -9.37 -24.36
C LEU A 217 -19.70 -8.76 -23.05
N LYS A 218 -19.63 -7.43 -22.95
CA LYS A 218 -20.23 -6.69 -21.83
C LYS A 218 -21.61 -6.16 -22.27
N LYS A 219 -22.69 -6.68 -21.65
CA LYS A 219 -24.07 -6.24 -21.86
C LYS A 219 -24.69 -5.89 -20.52
N ASP A 220 -25.37 -4.76 -20.44
CA ASP A 220 -26.06 -4.28 -19.22
C ASP A 220 -25.16 -4.25 -17.96
N GLY A 221 -23.88 -3.90 -18.15
CA GLY A 221 -22.89 -3.87 -17.08
C GLY A 221 -22.30 -5.23 -16.70
N MET A 222 -22.78 -6.33 -17.25
CA MET A 222 -22.33 -7.71 -16.96
C MET A 222 -21.52 -8.29 -18.12
N TYR A 223 -20.50 -9.07 -17.78
CA TYR A 223 -19.80 -9.89 -18.77
C TYR A 223 -20.60 -11.15 -19.05
N ASN A 224 -20.80 -11.45 -20.33
CA ASN A 224 -21.60 -12.57 -20.82
C ASN A 224 -20.82 -13.38 -21.84
N TYR A 225 -21.02 -14.68 -21.81
CA TYR A 225 -20.61 -15.63 -22.83
C TYR A 225 -21.82 -16.46 -23.24
N ALA A 226 -22.24 -16.33 -24.48
CA ALA A 226 -23.52 -16.88 -24.96
C ALA A 226 -24.67 -16.49 -23.99
N ASP A 227 -25.38 -17.46 -23.43
CA ASP A 227 -26.46 -17.25 -22.46
C ASP A 227 -25.98 -17.26 -20.99
N ASN A 228 -24.68 -17.38 -20.75
CA ASN A 228 -24.13 -17.43 -19.39
C ASN A 228 -23.65 -16.05 -18.93
N ILE A 229 -24.14 -15.62 -17.77
CA ILE A 229 -23.63 -14.43 -17.08
C ILE A 229 -22.39 -14.83 -16.29
N LEU A 230 -21.25 -14.21 -16.60
CA LEU A 230 -19.96 -14.50 -15.97
C LEU A 230 -19.71 -13.63 -14.73
N GLY A 231 -20.18 -12.38 -14.73
CA GLY A 231 -20.03 -11.44 -13.62
C GLY A 231 -20.00 -9.99 -14.04
N ALA A 232 -20.05 -9.06 -13.07
CA ALA A 232 -20.05 -7.62 -13.31
C ALA A 232 -18.63 -7.04 -13.43
N THR A 233 -17.63 -7.68 -12.81
CA THR A 233 -16.24 -7.23 -12.75
C THR A 233 -15.31 -8.33 -13.24
N ASP A 234 -14.07 -7.96 -13.57
CA ASP A 234 -13.04 -8.92 -13.98
C ASP A 234 -12.78 -9.97 -12.89
N ASP A 235 -12.75 -9.56 -11.62
CA ASP A 235 -12.56 -10.47 -10.49
C ASP A 235 -13.72 -11.47 -10.36
N ALA A 236 -14.96 -11.02 -10.60
CA ALA A 236 -16.12 -11.92 -10.61
C ALA A 236 -16.01 -12.97 -11.73
N VAL A 237 -15.55 -12.58 -12.93
CA VAL A 237 -15.30 -13.50 -14.03
C VAL A 237 -14.17 -14.47 -13.72
N LEU A 238 -13.08 -14.01 -13.10
CA LEU A 238 -12.00 -14.89 -12.65
C LEU A 238 -12.48 -15.90 -11.61
N LEU A 239 -13.33 -15.46 -10.67
CA LEU A 239 -13.96 -16.38 -9.70
C LEU A 239 -14.85 -17.41 -10.39
N PHE A 240 -15.63 -16.99 -11.39
CA PHE A 240 -16.43 -17.88 -12.22
C PHE A 240 -15.56 -18.95 -12.90
N PHE A 241 -14.41 -18.56 -13.48
CA PHE A 241 -13.46 -19.47 -14.11
C PHE A 241 -12.83 -20.48 -13.13
N LYS A 242 -12.60 -20.07 -11.88
CA LYS A 242 -12.05 -20.94 -10.83
C LYS A 242 -13.06 -21.92 -10.25
N THR A 243 -14.35 -21.69 -10.49
CA THR A 243 -15.41 -22.53 -9.93
C THR A 243 -15.52 -23.85 -10.72
N PRO A 244 -15.34 -25.02 -10.06
CA PRO A 244 -15.30 -26.31 -10.76
C PRO A 244 -16.55 -26.64 -11.59
N SER A 245 -17.74 -26.20 -11.15
CA SER A 245 -19.00 -26.40 -11.87
C SER A 245 -19.02 -25.72 -13.25
N ASN A 246 -18.21 -24.69 -13.43
CA ASN A 246 -18.16 -23.87 -14.65
C ASN A 246 -17.07 -24.32 -15.63
N LYS A 247 -16.35 -25.41 -15.32
CA LYS A 247 -15.22 -25.91 -16.13
C LYS A 247 -15.61 -26.08 -17.60
N ARG A 248 -16.80 -26.62 -17.88
CA ARG A 248 -17.29 -26.83 -19.27
C ARG A 248 -17.39 -25.50 -20.03
N VAL A 249 -17.92 -24.46 -19.41
CA VAL A 249 -18.04 -23.12 -20.02
C VAL A 249 -16.65 -22.51 -20.23
N LEU A 250 -15.76 -22.66 -19.26
CA LEU A 250 -14.37 -22.22 -19.38
C LEU A 250 -13.65 -22.87 -20.55
N ASP A 251 -13.80 -24.19 -20.73
CA ASP A 251 -13.17 -24.93 -21.83
C ASP A 251 -13.73 -24.50 -23.20
N GLN A 252 -15.02 -24.18 -23.29
CA GLN A 252 -15.61 -23.59 -24.49
C GLN A 252 -15.04 -22.21 -24.80
N ILE A 253 -14.93 -21.33 -23.79
CA ILE A 253 -14.32 -20.01 -23.95
C ILE A 253 -12.86 -20.13 -24.41
N LYS A 254 -12.09 -21.07 -23.87
CA LYS A 254 -10.71 -21.34 -24.30
C LYS A 254 -10.64 -21.73 -25.78
N LEU A 255 -11.48 -22.65 -26.21
CA LEU A 255 -11.53 -23.12 -27.61
C LEU A 255 -11.90 -21.99 -28.58
N GLU A 256 -12.87 -21.17 -28.25
CA GLU A 256 -13.28 -20.04 -29.08
C GLU A 256 -12.26 -18.88 -29.07
N THR A 257 -11.58 -18.69 -27.95
CA THR A 257 -10.56 -17.62 -27.83
C THR A 257 -9.28 -17.98 -28.57
N TYR A 258 -8.93 -19.29 -28.59
CA TYR A 258 -7.71 -19.81 -29.20
C TYR A 258 -8.01 -20.98 -30.19
N PRO A 259 -8.64 -20.69 -31.32
CA PRO A 259 -9.07 -21.73 -32.26
C PRO A 259 -7.92 -22.53 -32.89
N GLU A 260 -6.73 -21.97 -32.92
CA GLU A 260 -5.50 -22.66 -33.40
C GLU A 260 -5.05 -23.79 -32.47
N TYR A 261 -5.59 -23.86 -31.26
CA TYR A 261 -5.33 -24.94 -30.30
C TYR A 261 -6.57 -25.84 -30.16
N ALA A 262 -6.92 -26.54 -31.22
CA ALA A 262 -8.11 -27.40 -31.30
C ALA A 262 -8.14 -28.59 -30.32
N SER A 263 -7.08 -28.85 -29.57
CA SER A 263 -7.04 -29.85 -28.50
C SER A 263 -6.90 -29.18 -27.13
N VAL A 264 -7.71 -29.58 -26.17
CA VAL A 264 -7.68 -29.09 -24.79
C VAL A 264 -6.29 -29.25 -24.16
N SER A 265 -5.56 -30.29 -24.50
CA SER A 265 -4.18 -30.56 -24.07
C SER A 265 -3.17 -29.51 -24.54
N ALA A 266 -3.31 -29.00 -25.77
CA ALA A 266 -2.41 -27.98 -26.29
C ALA A 266 -2.66 -26.59 -25.65
N ILE A 267 -3.88 -26.35 -25.22
CA ILE A 267 -4.22 -25.10 -24.47
C ILE A 267 -3.65 -25.17 -23.06
N GLU A 268 -3.77 -26.31 -22.39
CA GLU A 268 -3.21 -26.53 -21.06
C GLU A 268 -1.69 -26.42 -21.06
N GLU A 269 -1.00 -26.97 -22.09
CA GLU A 269 0.45 -26.87 -22.22
C GLU A 269 0.94 -25.43 -22.45
N LYS A 270 0.19 -24.60 -23.19
CA LYS A 270 0.51 -23.19 -23.39
C LYS A 270 0.27 -22.36 -22.11
N ILE A 271 -0.73 -22.72 -21.32
CA ILE A 271 -1.06 -22.10 -20.05
C ILE A 271 0.01 -22.46 -19.00
N GLU A 272 0.41 -23.75 -18.91
CA GLU A 272 1.47 -24.22 -18.01
C GLU A 272 2.83 -23.58 -18.32
N THR A 273 3.17 -23.35 -19.60
CA THR A 273 4.42 -22.69 -19.98
C THR A 273 4.46 -21.21 -19.55
N VAL A 274 3.31 -20.55 -19.44
CA VAL A 274 3.21 -19.16 -18.93
C VAL A 274 3.29 -19.10 -17.40
N GLU A 275 2.79 -20.15 -16.71
CA GLU A 275 2.81 -20.21 -15.23
C GLU A 275 4.13 -20.78 -14.66
N ALA A 276 4.83 -21.63 -15.39
CA ALA A 276 5.98 -22.39 -14.87
C ALA A 276 7.28 -21.57 -14.74
N THR A 277 7.38 -20.38 -15.33
CA THR A 277 8.65 -19.66 -15.44
C THR A 277 9.21 -19.06 -14.12
N PRO A 278 8.41 -18.62 -13.13
CA PRO A 278 8.98 -18.06 -11.90
C PRO A 278 9.21 -19.05 -10.75
N ALA A 279 8.43 -20.11 -10.65
CA ALA A 279 8.49 -21.01 -9.49
C ALA A 279 9.71 -21.95 -9.51
N THR A 280 10.19 -22.32 -10.69
CA THR A 280 11.30 -23.27 -10.85
C THR A 280 12.66 -22.61 -10.57
N VAL A 281 12.78 -21.32 -10.85
CA VAL A 281 14.02 -20.56 -10.61
C VAL A 281 14.23 -20.25 -9.12
N ALA A 282 13.14 -19.97 -8.38
CA ALA A 282 13.23 -19.74 -6.94
C ALA A 282 13.71 -20.99 -6.16
N LYS A 283 13.38 -22.20 -6.63
CA LYS A 283 13.86 -23.46 -6.02
C LYS A 283 15.34 -23.75 -6.31
N LYS A 284 15.88 -23.33 -7.47
CA LYS A 284 17.29 -23.54 -7.79
C LYS A 284 18.23 -22.61 -7.05
N VAL A 285 17.82 -21.40 -6.77
CA VAL A 285 18.61 -20.42 -6.00
C VAL A 285 18.68 -20.79 -4.51
N ALA A 286 17.60 -21.39 -3.96
CA ALA A 286 17.58 -21.84 -2.57
C ALA A 286 18.46 -23.09 -2.29
N THR A 287 18.78 -23.89 -3.32
CA THR A 287 19.62 -25.09 -3.18
C THR A 287 21.11 -24.84 -3.38
N THR A 288 21.50 -23.73 -4.01
CA THR A 288 22.91 -23.37 -4.21
C THR A 288 23.49 -22.51 -3.08
N SER A 289 22.64 -22.01 -2.18
CA SER A 289 23.08 -21.22 -1.02
C SER A 289 23.34 -22.05 0.26
N LYS A 290 23.33 -23.40 0.18
CA LYS A 290 23.63 -24.32 1.28
C LYS A 290 24.73 -25.33 0.92
N LYS A 291 25.85 -24.81 0.46
CA LYS A 291 27.14 -25.54 0.51
C LYS A 291 28.26 -24.56 0.81
#